data_0afd76594f1e3469dbbe2af7b9f34dcd
#
_entry.id   0afd76594f1e3469dbbe2af7b9f34dcd
#
_cell.length_a   1.000
_cell.length_b   1.000
_cell.length_c   1.000
_cell.angle_alpha   90.00
_cell.angle_beta   90.00
_cell.angle_gamma   90.00
#
_symmetry.space_group_name_H-M   'P 1'
#
loop_
_entity.id
_entity.type
_entity.pdbx_description
1 polymer ?
#
loop_
_entity_poly.entity_id
_entity_poly.type
_entity_poly.pdbx_seq_one_letter_code
_entity_poly.pdbx_strand_id
1 'polypeptide(L)'
;MRFLLVDSILAWAPGERAKAVKNVSLSEDFFDDHFPLKPIMPGTLIIEGMAQLSGLLLEESMLAAGRRIKALLSLVEKAKFRTPVYPGSQIEYRCDILQMNEYGGKISGQAFVEDSLVAECFLLFSFHTYENPTQDAIRGRILDTWLAGAGIATPD
;
A
#
# COMPACT_ATOMS: atom_id res chain seq x y z
N MET A 1 9.71 2.48 -15.58
CA MET A 1 8.96 2.95 -14.39
C MET A 1 9.26 2.05 -13.20
N ARG A 2 9.59 2.61 -12.09
CA ARG A 2 9.71 1.85 -10.84
C ARG A 2 8.36 1.88 -10.15
N PHE A 3 7.76 0.70 -9.97
CA PHE A 3 6.36 0.58 -9.54
C PHE A 3 6.21 0.57 -8.01
N LEU A 4 6.72 1.62 -7.34
CA LEU A 4 6.57 1.83 -5.90
C LEU A 4 5.67 3.04 -5.66
N LEU A 5 4.52 2.81 -5.06
CA LEU A 5 3.49 3.82 -4.81
C LEU A 5 3.32 4.15 -3.32
N VAL A 6 4.34 3.84 -2.54
CA VAL A 6 4.51 4.23 -1.14
C VAL A 6 5.91 4.83 -1.00
N ASP A 7 6.04 5.97 -0.32
CA ASP A 7 7.33 6.62 -0.07
C ASP A 7 7.80 6.42 1.38
N SER A 8 6.88 6.43 2.35
CA SER A 8 7.20 6.26 3.76
C SER A 8 6.00 5.74 4.54
N ILE A 9 6.26 4.89 5.55
CA ILE A 9 5.26 4.41 6.50
C ILE A 9 5.24 5.37 7.70
N LEU A 10 4.06 5.86 8.07
CA LEU A 10 3.84 6.76 9.19
C LEU A 10 3.45 6.04 10.47
N ALA A 11 2.74 4.90 10.35
CA ALA A 11 2.35 4.06 11.48
C ALA A 11 2.33 2.60 11.01
N TRP A 12 2.81 1.71 11.87
CA TRP A 12 2.99 0.30 11.56
C TRP A 12 2.62 -0.57 12.74
N ALA A 13 1.53 -1.30 12.63
CA ALA A 13 1.04 -2.21 13.64
C ALA A 13 0.62 -3.54 12.99
N PRO A 14 1.57 -4.49 12.76
CA PRO A 14 1.25 -5.81 12.23
C PRO A 14 0.13 -6.49 13.05
N GLY A 15 -0.81 -7.11 12.35
CA GLY A 15 -2.03 -7.66 12.93
C GLY A 15 -3.20 -6.68 13.05
N GLU A 16 -2.96 -5.37 12.88
CA GLU A 16 -3.98 -4.35 13.05
C GLU A 16 -4.09 -3.40 11.86
N ARG A 17 -3.11 -2.50 11.67
CA ARG A 17 -3.20 -1.40 10.71
C ARG A 17 -1.85 -0.84 10.29
N ALA A 18 -1.87 -0.09 9.20
CA ALA A 18 -0.75 0.72 8.76
C ALA A 18 -1.21 2.06 8.18
N LYS A 19 -0.35 3.06 8.29
CA LYS A 19 -0.48 4.34 7.57
C LYS A 19 0.80 4.62 6.81
N ALA A 20 0.67 5.16 5.60
CA ALA A 20 1.79 5.51 4.76
C ALA A 20 1.50 6.74 3.92
N VAL A 21 2.53 7.32 3.33
CA VAL A 21 2.39 8.44 2.40
C VAL A 21 3.00 8.14 1.05
N LYS A 22 2.41 8.74 0.01
CA LYS A 22 2.94 8.88 -1.35
C LYS A 22 2.95 10.35 -1.72
N ASN A 23 4.11 10.87 -2.10
CA ASN A 23 4.23 12.20 -2.69
C ASN A 23 3.98 12.09 -4.20
N VAL A 24 3.08 12.90 -4.73
CA VAL A 24 2.70 12.88 -6.14
C VAL A 24 3.52 13.93 -6.87
N SER A 25 4.60 13.50 -7.52
CA SER A 25 5.47 14.39 -8.31
C SER A 25 4.95 14.54 -9.73
N LEU A 26 5.07 15.74 -10.31
CA LEU A 26 4.79 15.96 -11.73
C LEU A 26 5.70 15.14 -12.66
N SER A 27 6.85 14.66 -12.16
CA SER A 27 7.78 13.82 -12.92
C SER A 27 7.41 12.32 -12.97
N GLU A 28 6.26 11.94 -12.43
CA GLU A 28 5.78 10.57 -12.57
C GLU A 28 5.35 10.28 -14.00
N ASP A 29 5.83 9.16 -14.56
CA ASP A 29 5.64 8.80 -15.97
C ASP A 29 4.16 8.72 -16.40
N PHE A 30 3.26 8.35 -15.48
CA PHE A 30 1.84 8.21 -15.81
C PHE A 30 1.15 9.54 -16.15
N PHE A 31 1.75 10.69 -15.84
CA PHE A 31 1.19 11.99 -16.21
C PHE A 31 1.37 12.34 -17.68
N ASP A 32 2.27 11.67 -18.39
CA ASP A 32 2.44 11.85 -19.83
C ASP A 32 1.17 11.45 -20.60
N ASP A 33 0.46 10.46 -20.08
CA ASP A 33 -0.75 9.90 -20.70
C ASP A 33 -2.06 10.26 -19.98
N HIS A 34 -2.00 10.59 -18.68
CA HIS A 34 -3.19 10.70 -17.83
C HIS A 34 -3.32 12.05 -17.09
N PHE A 35 -3.64 13.16 -17.65
CA PHE A 35 -3.83 13.49 -19.08
C PHE A 35 -2.87 14.63 -19.44
N PRO A 36 -2.36 14.76 -20.69
CA PRO A 36 -1.27 15.69 -21.03
C PRO A 36 -1.51 17.16 -20.67
N LEU A 37 -2.75 17.65 -20.79
CA LEU A 37 -3.10 19.05 -20.48
C LEU A 37 -3.75 19.22 -19.10
N LYS A 38 -4.08 18.12 -18.42
CA LYS A 38 -4.67 18.11 -17.09
C LYS A 38 -4.19 16.88 -16.35
N PRO A 39 -2.98 16.91 -15.78
CA PRO A 39 -2.41 15.74 -15.10
C PRO A 39 -3.24 15.38 -13.86
N ILE A 40 -3.75 14.16 -13.85
CA ILE A 40 -4.52 13.57 -12.74
C ILE A 40 -3.92 12.20 -12.44
N MET A 41 -3.62 11.91 -11.18
CA MET A 41 -3.15 10.59 -10.80
C MET A 41 -4.22 9.53 -11.09
N PRO A 42 -3.90 8.45 -11.83
CA PRO A 42 -4.86 7.38 -12.06
C PRO A 42 -5.38 6.79 -10.75
N GLY A 43 -6.71 6.74 -10.60
CA GLY A 43 -7.34 6.21 -9.38
C GLY A 43 -6.94 4.76 -9.09
N THR A 44 -6.72 3.96 -10.13
CA THR A 44 -6.22 2.58 -10.01
C THR A 44 -4.83 2.50 -9.38
N LEU A 45 -3.96 3.50 -9.58
CA LEU A 45 -2.66 3.58 -8.94
C LEU A 45 -2.77 3.98 -7.46
N ILE A 46 -3.81 4.72 -7.07
CA ILE A 46 -4.11 4.98 -5.64
C ILE A 46 -4.50 3.67 -4.96
N ILE A 47 -5.33 2.84 -5.60
CA ILE A 47 -5.65 1.50 -5.09
C ILE A 47 -4.40 0.63 -5.01
N GLU A 48 -3.53 0.66 -6.02
CA GLU A 48 -2.27 -0.09 -6.01
C GLU A 48 -1.36 0.32 -4.84
N GLY A 49 -1.26 1.61 -4.52
CA GLY A 49 -0.52 2.08 -3.35
C GLY A 49 -1.07 1.50 -2.04
N MET A 50 -2.39 1.50 -1.86
CA MET A 50 -3.05 0.85 -0.72
C MET A 50 -2.80 -0.67 -0.72
N ALA A 51 -2.81 -1.32 -1.89
CA ALA A 51 -2.56 -2.75 -2.01
C ALA A 51 -1.10 -3.12 -1.65
N GLN A 52 -0.13 -2.33 -2.08
CA GLN A 52 1.28 -2.54 -1.72
C GLN A 52 1.51 -2.45 -0.20
N LEU A 53 0.96 -1.42 0.45
CA LEU A 53 1.04 -1.26 1.90
C LEU A 53 0.34 -2.43 2.62
N SER A 54 -0.86 -2.79 2.17
CA SER A 54 -1.67 -3.86 2.76
C SER A 54 -1.03 -5.24 2.61
N GLY A 55 -0.45 -5.53 1.46
CA GLY A 55 0.25 -6.80 1.21
C GLY A 55 1.40 -7.01 2.17
N LEU A 56 2.26 -5.99 2.35
CA LEU A 56 3.36 -6.05 3.32
C LEU A 56 2.85 -6.16 4.76
N LEU A 57 1.80 -5.42 5.12
CA LEU A 57 1.18 -5.50 6.45
C LEU A 57 0.69 -6.92 6.77
N LEU A 58 0.03 -7.57 5.82
CA LEU A 58 -0.46 -8.95 5.99
C LEU A 58 0.70 -9.95 6.07
N GLU A 59 1.72 -9.80 5.22
CA GLU A 59 2.91 -10.66 5.25
C GLU A 59 3.66 -10.56 6.57
N GLU A 60 3.87 -9.36 7.12
CA GLU A 60 4.48 -9.15 8.44
C GLU A 60 3.60 -9.69 9.58
N SER A 61 2.29 -9.51 9.47
CA SER A 61 1.34 -10.04 10.46
C SER A 61 1.40 -11.57 10.55
N MET A 62 1.49 -12.24 9.40
CA MET A 62 1.61 -13.69 9.33
C MET A 62 3.00 -14.18 9.78
N LEU A 63 4.05 -13.43 9.46
CA LEU A 63 5.41 -13.74 9.91
C LEU A 63 5.51 -13.66 11.44
N ALA A 64 4.90 -12.65 12.05
CA ALA A 64 4.81 -12.54 13.51
C ALA A 64 4.06 -13.72 14.16
N ALA A 65 3.14 -14.36 13.43
CA ALA A 65 2.44 -15.58 13.82
C ALA A 65 3.21 -16.87 13.46
N GLY A 66 4.47 -16.76 13.02
CA GLY A 66 5.34 -17.89 12.66
C GLY A 66 5.07 -18.48 11.27
N ARG A 67 4.34 -17.79 10.41
CA ARG A 67 4.00 -18.26 9.05
C ARG A 67 4.56 -17.34 7.98
N ARG A 68 5.36 -17.88 7.10
CA ARG A 68 5.90 -17.19 5.93
C ARG A 68 4.98 -17.40 4.72
N ILE A 69 4.36 -16.32 4.25
CA ILE A 69 3.42 -16.34 3.13
C ILE A 69 3.72 -15.20 2.16
N LYS A 70 3.15 -15.30 0.97
CA LYS A 70 3.01 -14.21 0.01
C LYS A 70 1.55 -13.81 -0.09
N ALA A 71 1.26 -12.54 0.13
CA ALA A 71 -0.08 -11.99 -0.02
C ALA A 71 -0.28 -11.49 -1.46
N LEU A 72 -1.22 -12.11 -2.18
CA LEU A 72 -1.58 -11.72 -3.54
C LEU A 72 -2.96 -11.08 -3.55
N LEU A 73 -3.07 -9.87 -4.10
CA LEU A 73 -4.35 -9.20 -4.26
C LEU A 73 -5.24 -10.03 -5.20
N SER A 74 -6.39 -10.48 -4.72
CA SER A 74 -7.32 -11.34 -5.47
C SER A 74 -8.63 -10.66 -5.83
N LEU A 75 -9.06 -9.65 -5.06
CA LEU A 75 -10.31 -8.95 -5.30
C LEU A 75 -10.27 -7.55 -4.73
N VAL A 76 -10.83 -6.60 -5.47
CA VAL A 76 -11.11 -5.23 -5.03
C VAL A 76 -12.62 -5.03 -5.00
N GLU A 77 -13.15 -4.69 -3.83
CA GLU A 77 -14.59 -4.45 -3.66
C GLU A 77 -14.88 -2.98 -3.36
N LYS A 78 -16.01 -2.51 -3.87
CA LYS A 78 -16.58 -1.20 -3.55
C LYS A 78 -15.58 -0.04 -3.69
N ALA A 79 -14.75 -0.10 -4.73
CA ALA A 79 -13.83 0.98 -5.03
C ALA A 79 -14.61 2.26 -5.40
N LYS A 80 -14.28 3.36 -4.72
CA LYS A 80 -14.87 4.68 -4.96
C LYS A 80 -13.77 5.70 -5.08
N PHE A 81 -13.81 6.49 -6.14
CA PHE A 81 -12.95 7.63 -6.40
C PHE A 81 -13.78 8.90 -6.23
N ARG A 82 -13.44 9.72 -5.23
CA ARG A 82 -14.28 10.86 -4.83
C ARG A 82 -13.78 12.17 -5.40
N THR A 83 -12.47 12.37 -5.38
CA THR A 83 -11.84 13.63 -5.79
C THR A 83 -10.56 13.31 -6.57
N PRO A 84 -10.31 13.97 -7.71
CA PRO A 84 -9.06 13.84 -8.43
C PRO A 84 -7.85 14.24 -7.59
N VAL A 85 -6.74 13.52 -7.74
CA VAL A 85 -5.45 13.84 -7.12
C VAL A 85 -4.51 14.41 -8.17
N TYR A 86 -3.94 15.56 -7.88
CA TYR A 86 -3.07 16.32 -8.79
C TYR A 86 -1.60 16.24 -8.37
N PRO A 87 -0.66 16.51 -9.29
CA PRO A 87 0.74 16.73 -8.93
C PRO A 87 0.89 17.78 -7.84
N GLY A 88 1.82 17.55 -6.91
CA GLY A 88 2.04 18.39 -5.74
C GLY A 88 1.26 17.95 -4.50
N SER A 89 0.32 16.99 -4.64
CA SER A 89 -0.40 16.41 -3.50
C SER A 89 0.47 15.40 -2.75
N GLN A 90 0.22 15.25 -1.45
CA GLN A 90 0.66 14.10 -0.68
C GLN A 90 -0.57 13.26 -0.31
N ILE A 91 -0.55 11.99 -0.69
CA ILE A 91 -1.59 11.02 -0.34
C ILE A 91 -1.20 10.33 0.96
N GLU A 92 -2.10 10.31 1.94
CA GLU A 92 -2.00 9.45 3.12
C GLU A 92 -2.88 8.22 2.92
N TYR A 93 -2.28 7.05 2.90
CA TYR A 93 -2.98 5.77 2.93
C TYR A 93 -3.25 5.33 4.36
N ARG A 94 -4.46 4.85 4.62
CA ARG A 94 -4.86 4.20 5.88
C ARG A 94 -5.42 2.84 5.55
N CYS A 95 -4.77 1.80 6.06
CA CYS A 95 -5.13 0.41 5.80
C CYS A 95 -5.35 -0.31 7.13
N ASP A 96 -6.57 -0.80 7.35
CA ASP A 96 -6.96 -1.52 8.56
C ASP A 96 -7.31 -2.97 8.21
N ILE A 97 -6.73 -3.93 8.95
CA ILE A 97 -7.08 -5.34 8.80
C ILE A 97 -8.47 -5.57 9.41
N LEU A 98 -9.43 -5.93 8.58
CA LEU A 98 -10.79 -6.25 9.03
C LEU A 98 -10.92 -7.71 9.43
N GLN A 99 -10.24 -8.59 8.69
CA GLN A 99 -10.27 -10.03 8.89
C GLN A 99 -8.99 -10.64 8.32
N MET A 100 -8.45 -11.62 9.01
CA MET A 100 -7.28 -12.38 8.57
C MET A 100 -7.36 -13.80 9.13
N ASN A 101 -7.05 -14.79 8.30
CA ASN A 101 -6.92 -16.19 8.67
C ASN A 101 -5.75 -16.83 7.92
N GLU A 102 -5.63 -18.15 7.97
CA GLU A 102 -4.53 -18.86 7.30
C GLU A 102 -4.57 -18.84 5.77
N TYR A 103 -5.71 -18.47 5.16
CA TYR A 103 -5.92 -18.49 3.70
C TYR A 103 -5.87 -17.12 3.06
N GLY A 104 -6.13 -16.07 3.81
CA GLY A 104 -6.19 -14.72 3.28
C GLY A 104 -6.53 -13.65 4.29
N GLY A 105 -6.66 -12.43 3.78
CA GLY A 105 -7.02 -11.27 4.59
C GLY A 105 -7.91 -10.28 3.82
N LYS A 106 -8.72 -9.55 4.58
CA LYS A 106 -9.53 -8.43 4.08
C LYS A 106 -9.09 -7.15 4.76
N ILE A 107 -8.83 -6.14 3.94
CA ILE A 107 -8.37 -4.82 4.34
C ILE A 107 -9.42 -3.77 3.98
N SER A 108 -9.66 -2.82 4.87
CA SER A 108 -10.27 -1.54 4.55
C SER A 108 -9.18 -0.55 4.16
N GLY A 109 -9.18 -0.09 2.92
CA GLY A 109 -8.23 0.90 2.40
C GLY A 109 -8.90 2.25 2.18
N GLN A 110 -8.26 3.30 2.67
CA GLN A 110 -8.68 4.69 2.48
C GLN A 110 -7.46 5.54 2.08
N ALA A 111 -7.68 6.49 1.18
CA ALA A 111 -6.67 7.45 0.74
C ALA A 111 -7.16 8.87 0.98
N PHE A 112 -6.34 9.69 1.60
CA PHE A 112 -6.62 11.09 1.93
C PHE A 112 -5.59 12.01 1.30
N VAL A 113 -6.03 13.18 0.84
CA VAL A 113 -5.17 14.32 0.55
C VAL A 113 -5.58 15.42 1.52
N GLU A 114 -4.64 15.89 2.32
CA GLU A 114 -4.94 16.69 3.51
C GLU A 114 -5.94 15.91 4.39
N ASP A 115 -7.09 16.47 4.73
CA ASP A 115 -8.12 15.76 5.51
C ASP A 115 -9.29 15.26 4.67
N SER A 116 -9.18 15.33 3.32
CA SER A 116 -10.24 14.93 2.40
C SER A 116 -10.05 13.51 1.90
N LEU A 117 -11.07 12.66 2.07
CA LEU A 117 -11.11 11.31 1.53
C LEU A 117 -11.21 11.37 0.00
N VAL A 118 -10.17 10.91 -0.71
CA VAL A 118 -10.10 10.94 -2.18
C VAL A 118 -10.44 9.60 -2.82
N ALA A 119 -10.13 8.49 -2.14
CA ALA A 119 -10.49 7.14 -2.59
C ALA A 119 -10.66 6.19 -1.41
N GLU A 120 -11.47 5.15 -1.62
CA GLU A 120 -11.65 4.07 -0.65
C GLU A 120 -12.00 2.76 -1.36
N CYS A 121 -11.63 1.63 -0.78
CA CYS A 121 -12.01 0.30 -1.25
C CYS A 121 -11.82 -0.75 -0.15
N PHE A 122 -12.33 -1.95 -0.40
CA PHE A 122 -11.92 -3.15 0.32
C PHE A 122 -11.00 -3.98 -0.57
N LEU A 123 -9.91 -4.48 0.02
CA LEU A 123 -8.90 -5.28 -0.65
C LEU A 123 -8.90 -6.68 -0.02
N LEU A 124 -9.06 -7.71 -0.85
CA LEU A 124 -8.99 -9.09 -0.43
C LEU A 124 -7.73 -9.74 -1.00
N PHE A 125 -6.99 -10.38 -0.12
CA PHE A 125 -5.74 -11.07 -0.45
C PHE A 125 -5.88 -12.56 -0.20
N SER A 126 -5.32 -13.36 -1.10
CA SER A 126 -5.07 -14.78 -0.88
C SER A 126 -3.63 -15.01 -0.45
N PHE A 127 -3.42 -15.94 0.48
CA PHE A 127 -2.09 -16.29 0.99
C PHE A 127 -1.56 -17.54 0.30
N HIS A 128 -0.31 -17.47 -0.13
CA HIS A 128 0.38 -18.56 -0.78
C HIS A 128 1.68 -18.84 -0.05
N THR A 129 1.97 -20.12 0.17
CA THR A 129 3.28 -20.52 0.68
C THR A 129 4.29 -20.26 -0.42
N TYR A 130 5.34 -19.52 -0.08
CA TYR A 130 6.32 -19.09 -1.04
C TYR A 130 7.70 -19.02 -0.40
N GLU A 131 8.66 -19.67 -1.00
CA GLU A 131 10.06 -19.64 -0.56
C GLU A 131 10.94 -19.12 -1.70
N ASN A 132 11.31 -17.85 -1.63
CA ASN A 132 12.29 -17.26 -2.53
C ASN A 132 13.15 -16.24 -1.77
N PRO A 133 14.34 -16.67 -1.33
CA PRO A 133 15.23 -15.82 -0.51
C PRO A 133 15.58 -14.49 -1.17
N THR A 134 15.67 -14.44 -2.50
CA THR A 134 15.96 -13.19 -3.23
C THR A 134 14.81 -12.20 -3.13
N GLN A 135 13.58 -12.68 -3.30
CA GLN A 135 12.40 -11.81 -3.16
C GLN A 135 12.17 -11.37 -1.72
N ASP A 136 12.41 -12.25 -0.75
CA ASP A 136 12.34 -11.90 0.67
C ASP A 136 13.34 -10.80 1.02
N ALA A 137 14.57 -10.87 0.48
CA ALA A 137 15.58 -9.83 0.68
C ALA A 137 15.20 -8.49 0.04
N ILE A 138 14.58 -8.52 -1.16
CA ILE A 138 14.08 -7.31 -1.83
C ILE A 138 12.95 -6.69 -1.03
N ARG A 139 11.99 -7.50 -0.59
CA ARG A 139 10.87 -7.09 0.25
C ARG A 139 11.32 -6.46 1.56
N GLY A 140 12.26 -7.10 2.25
CA GLY A 140 12.85 -6.56 3.48
C GLY A 140 13.45 -5.18 3.28
N ARG A 141 14.22 -4.99 2.21
CA ARG A 141 14.80 -3.67 1.89
C ARG A 141 13.76 -2.60 1.57
N ILE A 142 12.66 -2.97 0.92
CA ILE A 142 11.54 -2.04 0.67
C ILE A 142 10.91 -1.62 2.00
N LEU A 143 10.60 -2.57 2.86
CA LEU A 143 10.01 -2.30 4.16
C LEU A 143 10.93 -1.45 5.03
N ASP A 144 12.22 -1.76 5.10
CA ASP A 144 13.24 -0.98 5.82
C ASP A 144 13.28 0.46 5.31
N THR A 145 13.25 0.65 4.00
CA THR A 145 13.25 1.99 3.39
C THR A 145 12.01 2.79 3.78
N TRP A 146 10.85 2.16 3.75
CA TRP A 146 9.59 2.82 4.09
C TRP A 146 9.49 3.17 5.57
N LEU A 147 9.99 2.30 6.46
CA LEU A 147 9.99 2.53 7.91
C LEU A 147 11.02 3.58 8.34
N ALA A 148 12.20 3.59 7.72
CA ALA A 148 13.28 4.52 8.05
C ALA A 148 12.86 5.98 7.86
N GLY A 149 12.04 6.27 6.83
CA GLY A 149 11.56 7.63 6.55
C GLY A 149 10.70 8.23 7.67
N ALA A 150 10.09 7.40 8.50
CA ALA A 150 9.25 7.82 9.62
C ALA A 150 9.93 7.71 11.00
N GLY A 151 11.20 7.25 11.05
CA GLY A 151 11.89 6.99 12.31
C GLY A 151 11.31 5.81 13.10
N ILE A 152 10.58 4.92 12.43
CA ILE A 152 10.03 3.72 13.04
C ILE A 152 11.10 2.62 12.98
N ALA A 153 11.39 1.99 14.12
CA ALA A 153 12.34 0.88 14.18
C ALA A 153 11.80 -0.32 13.38
N THR A 154 12.69 -0.96 12.62
CA THR A 154 12.38 -2.25 11.98
C THR A 154 12.16 -3.29 13.07
N PRO A 155 11.13 -4.15 12.94
CA PRO A 155 11.01 -5.31 13.81
C PRO A 155 12.23 -6.23 13.64
N ASP A 156 12.82 -6.65 14.73
CA ASP A 156 13.93 -7.63 14.77
C ASP A 156 13.51 -9.01 14.23
#